data_1f523c2512bd1b8bae4d6fe0240549e8
#
_entry.id   1f523c2512bd1b8bae4d6fe0240549e8
#
_cell.length_a   1.000
_cell.length_b   1.000
_cell.length_c   1.000
_cell.angle_alpha   90.00
_cell.angle_beta   90.00
_cell.angle_gamma   90.00
#
_symmetry.space_group_name_H-M   'P 1'
#
loop_
_entity.id
_entity.type
_entity.pdbx_description
1 polymer ?
#
loop_
_entity_poly.entity_id
_entity_poly.type
_entity_poly.pdbx_seq_one_letter_code
_entity_poly.pdbx_strand_id
1 'polypeptide(L)'
;MIPVMPSLAHRSRRFRLVRAASSLVAIGAILGSVVASTTAGSWAQGVPSPRVNPPATTPTARPANGTAPGAAQGGQAPAGPTARPGPIVADPQVVNFGVVEPGAKVSATIKIINPLDRPVLIKAAKPSCTCTTIDMTGKTIPARGYLEMPMSMKSSNSTGERKAKVNMVFEGLDQLLSIDLIAESAYMVRANPPHVDALAPERMKGFVELAARDNQPFTVLTVDGKPATSADGTPMQPSARQVVAYDFTQLGGRPVPPFLIIETDHPKSPLLDLRVRHETTRITPALPFGEFRSNLGVLAAGGSTEFEVHLKTTSPLTLTAVKSLDPAFKVELIGQTSDADGALAKVRFTDVSLPKGMFLRKCRFETATKGEDFLLYGAIR
;
A
#
# COMPACT_ATOMS: atom_id res chain seq x y z
N MET A 1 -2.18 43.00 56.26
CA MET A 1 -0.73 42.91 56.08
C MET A 1 -0.49 42.44 54.67
N ILE A 2 -0.07 43.36 53.80
CA ILE A 2 0.20 43.18 52.39
C ILE A 2 1.72 43.30 52.26
N PRO A 3 2.46 42.37 51.64
CA PRO A 3 3.79 42.68 51.18
C PRO A 3 3.87 42.89 49.68
N VAL A 4 4.44 43.95 49.38
CA VAL A 4 5.04 44.67 48.30
C VAL A 4 5.79 43.78 47.30
N MET A 5 5.49 44.00 45.98
CA MET A 5 6.30 43.57 44.85
C MET A 5 7.56 44.45 44.67
N PRO A 6 8.66 43.92 44.14
CA PRO A 6 9.66 44.73 43.51
C PRO A 6 9.63 44.63 41.97
N SER A 7 9.89 45.76 41.41
CA SER A 7 10.00 46.34 40.10
C SER A 7 10.91 45.61 39.09
N LEU A 8 10.45 45.67 37.84
CA LEU A 8 11.11 45.39 36.58
C LEU A 8 12.42 46.16 36.39
N ALA A 9 13.43 45.49 35.83
CA ALA A 9 14.55 46.10 35.16
C ALA A 9 14.60 45.64 33.67
N HIS A 10 14.30 46.58 32.82
CA HIS A 10 14.49 46.53 31.35
C HIS A 10 15.98 46.46 31.04
N ARG A 11 16.41 45.41 30.28
CA ARG A 11 17.69 45.39 29.60
C ARG A 11 17.47 45.26 28.08
N SER A 12 17.53 46.40 27.44
CA SER A 12 17.67 46.50 25.99
C SER A 12 19.01 45.97 25.53
N ARG A 13 19.04 44.93 24.68
CA ARG A 13 20.22 44.54 23.92
C ARG A 13 20.06 44.98 22.48
N ARG A 14 20.95 45.93 22.12
CA ARG A 14 21.13 46.48 20.77
C ARG A 14 21.60 45.38 19.81
N PHE A 15 20.89 45.20 18.73
CA PHE A 15 21.34 44.44 17.56
C PHE A 15 22.38 45.25 16.79
N ARG A 16 23.59 44.69 16.62
CA ARG A 16 24.58 45.18 15.66
C ARG A 16 24.32 44.49 14.31
N LEU A 17 23.98 45.29 13.31
CA LEU A 17 24.04 44.91 11.91
C LEU A 17 25.48 44.73 11.50
N VAL A 18 25.85 43.55 11.01
CA VAL A 18 27.10 43.33 10.28
C VAL A 18 26.73 43.29 8.79
N ARG A 19 27.18 44.34 8.07
CA ARG A 19 27.17 44.39 6.61
C ARG A 19 28.30 43.47 6.13
N ALA A 20 27.98 42.46 5.31
CA ALA A 20 28.94 41.71 4.53
C ALA A 20 28.96 42.26 3.11
N ALA A 21 30.14 42.62 2.67
CA ALA A 21 30.44 43.22 1.39
C ALA A 21 30.38 42.18 0.26
N SER A 22 29.80 42.62 -0.86
CA SER A 22 29.82 41.94 -2.14
C SER A 22 31.21 42.00 -2.77
N SER A 23 31.77 40.84 -3.13
CA SER A 23 32.93 40.77 -4.04
C SER A 23 32.45 40.17 -5.38
N LEU A 24 32.36 41.05 -6.35
CA LEU A 24 32.26 40.70 -7.78
C LEU A 24 33.66 40.21 -8.24
N VAL A 25 33.74 38.99 -8.75
CA VAL A 25 34.86 38.53 -9.56
C VAL A 25 34.34 38.26 -10.96
N ALA A 26 34.71 39.12 -11.88
CA ALA A 26 34.57 38.94 -13.32
C ALA A 26 35.72 38.04 -13.80
N ILE A 27 35.43 36.93 -14.47
CA ILE A 27 36.41 36.15 -15.20
C ILE A 27 35.95 36.02 -16.64
N GLY A 28 36.89 36.42 -17.50
CA GLY A 28 36.72 36.66 -18.90
C GLY A 28 36.46 35.44 -19.79
N ALA A 29 35.87 35.74 -20.91
CA ALA A 29 35.67 34.88 -22.06
C ALA A 29 36.97 34.49 -22.73
N ILE A 30 37.19 33.21 -22.96
CA ILE A 30 38.14 32.71 -23.97
C ILE A 30 37.34 31.95 -25.01
N LEU A 31 37.21 32.58 -26.16
CA LEU A 31 36.77 31.97 -27.41
C LEU A 31 37.89 31.07 -27.95
N GLY A 32 37.66 29.77 -27.94
CA GLY A 32 38.47 28.80 -28.64
C GLY A 32 37.60 28.06 -29.68
N SER A 33 37.71 28.52 -30.93
CA SER A 33 37.12 27.83 -32.12
C SER A 33 37.92 26.57 -32.38
N VAL A 34 37.30 25.40 -32.23
CA VAL A 34 37.82 24.14 -32.78
C VAL A 34 36.92 23.70 -33.90
N VAL A 35 37.44 23.78 -35.12
CA VAL A 35 36.83 23.17 -36.32
C VAL A 35 37.09 21.68 -36.21
N ALA A 36 36.05 20.88 -36.08
CA ALA A 36 36.12 19.45 -36.15
C ALA A 36 35.45 18.97 -37.47
N SER A 37 36.26 18.36 -38.27
CA SER A 37 35.94 17.81 -39.58
C SER A 37 34.95 16.64 -39.43
N THR A 38 33.87 16.70 -40.19
CA THR A 38 32.89 15.62 -40.37
C THR A 38 33.49 14.53 -41.28
N THR A 39 33.69 13.33 -40.72
CA THR A 39 33.75 12.10 -41.51
C THR A 39 32.47 11.33 -41.25
N ALA A 40 31.62 11.32 -42.28
CA ALA A 40 30.44 10.49 -42.36
C ALA A 40 30.86 9.02 -42.55
N GLY A 41 30.80 8.23 -41.47
CA GLY A 41 30.89 6.78 -41.49
C GLY A 41 29.50 6.16 -41.55
N SER A 42 29.07 5.77 -42.73
CA SER A 42 27.85 4.99 -42.97
C SER A 42 28.02 3.58 -42.37
N TRP A 43 27.34 3.30 -41.28
CA TRP A 43 27.14 1.92 -40.78
C TRP A 43 25.67 1.56 -40.96
N ALA A 44 25.36 1.09 -42.18
CA ALA A 44 24.12 0.33 -42.39
C ALA A 44 24.33 -1.08 -41.81
N GLN A 45 23.92 -1.32 -40.57
CA GLN A 45 23.76 -2.67 -40.05
C GLN A 45 22.28 -3.03 -40.07
N GLY A 46 21.99 -4.07 -40.84
CA GLY A 46 20.66 -4.60 -41.09
C GLY A 46 20.00 -5.08 -39.82
N VAL A 47 18.79 -4.62 -39.65
CA VAL A 47 17.84 -5.12 -38.62
C VAL A 47 17.48 -6.55 -39.02
N PRO A 48 17.73 -7.59 -38.20
CA PRO A 48 17.25 -8.93 -38.49
C PRO A 48 15.71 -8.96 -38.40
N SER A 49 15.08 -9.35 -39.49
CA SER A 49 13.63 -9.61 -39.56
C SER A 49 13.22 -10.66 -38.52
N PRO A 50 12.06 -10.51 -37.87
CA PRO A 50 11.56 -11.52 -36.94
C PRO A 50 11.26 -12.81 -37.72
N ARG A 51 11.86 -13.91 -37.27
CA ARG A 51 11.53 -15.25 -37.76
C ARG A 51 10.10 -15.59 -37.37
N VAL A 52 9.27 -15.75 -38.39
CA VAL A 52 7.94 -16.34 -38.25
C VAL A 52 8.13 -17.83 -37.99
N ASN A 53 7.78 -18.31 -36.81
CA ASN A 53 7.72 -19.72 -36.49
C ASN A 53 6.54 -20.36 -37.27
N PRO A 54 6.73 -21.53 -37.89
CA PRO A 54 5.62 -22.26 -38.51
C PRO A 54 4.65 -22.79 -37.42
N PRO A 55 3.37 -22.99 -37.76
CA PRO A 55 2.37 -23.44 -36.84
C PRO A 55 2.70 -24.84 -36.29
N ALA A 56 2.57 -24.97 -34.96
CA ALA A 56 2.77 -26.22 -34.24
C ALA A 56 1.78 -27.27 -34.75
N THR A 57 2.32 -28.40 -35.19
CA THR A 57 1.55 -29.60 -35.52
C THR A 57 0.95 -30.20 -34.26
N THR A 58 -0.34 -30.43 -34.28
CA THR A 58 -1.14 -31.07 -33.22
C THR A 58 -0.62 -32.48 -32.91
N PRO A 59 -0.30 -32.80 -31.64
CA PRO A 59 0.04 -34.17 -31.27
C PRO A 59 -1.22 -35.05 -31.26
N THR A 60 -1.18 -36.13 -32.00
CA THR A 60 -2.16 -37.21 -31.99
C THR A 60 -2.23 -37.85 -30.58
N ALA A 61 -3.42 -37.97 -30.07
CA ALA A 61 -3.70 -38.57 -28.75
C ALA A 61 -3.28 -40.05 -28.70
N ARG A 62 -2.43 -40.39 -27.73
CA ARG A 62 -2.08 -41.77 -27.35
C ARG A 62 -2.97 -42.20 -26.17
N PRO A 63 -3.60 -43.37 -26.16
CA PRO A 63 -4.43 -43.80 -25.05
C PRO A 63 -3.57 -44.09 -23.81
N ALA A 64 -3.92 -43.43 -22.71
CA ALA A 64 -3.30 -43.67 -21.41
C ALA A 64 -4.08 -44.74 -20.63
N ASN A 65 -3.46 -45.90 -20.48
CA ASN A 65 -3.76 -46.79 -19.38
C ASN A 65 -2.65 -46.58 -18.33
N GLY A 66 -3.04 -46.10 -17.17
CA GLY A 66 -2.11 -45.90 -16.05
C GLY A 66 -2.86 -45.35 -14.86
N THR A 67 -3.25 -46.26 -13.97
CA THR A 67 -3.87 -45.96 -12.66
C THR A 67 -2.90 -45.15 -11.82
N ALA A 68 -3.19 -43.89 -11.54
CA ALA A 68 -2.44 -43.06 -10.63
C ALA A 68 -3.01 -43.16 -9.19
N PRO A 69 -2.19 -43.27 -8.14
CA PRO A 69 -2.65 -43.28 -6.76
C PRO A 69 -3.02 -41.84 -6.31
N GLY A 70 -4.19 -41.74 -5.69
CA GLY A 70 -4.68 -40.77 -4.72
C GLY A 70 -4.11 -39.36 -4.74
N ALA A 71 -4.75 -38.46 -5.52
CA ALA A 71 -4.65 -37.03 -5.27
C ALA A 71 -5.38 -36.71 -3.97
N ALA A 72 -4.65 -36.17 -2.99
CA ALA A 72 -5.18 -35.62 -1.76
C ALA A 72 -6.24 -34.57 -2.13
N GLN A 73 -7.48 -34.81 -1.72
CA GLN A 73 -8.57 -33.84 -1.81
C GLN A 73 -8.17 -32.63 -0.98
N GLY A 74 -7.82 -31.53 -1.65
CA GLY A 74 -7.69 -30.22 -1.03
C GLY A 74 -9.04 -29.89 -0.38
N GLY A 75 -9.04 -29.72 0.95
CA GLY A 75 -10.21 -29.36 1.72
C GLY A 75 -10.81 -28.08 1.16
N GLN A 76 -11.97 -28.18 0.54
CA GLN A 76 -12.81 -27.03 0.23
C GLN A 76 -13.16 -26.36 1.56
N ALA A 77 -12.80 -25.07 1.68
CA ALA A 77 -13.32 -24.24 2.77
C ALA A 77 -14.84 -24.40 2.81
N PRO A 78 -15.47 -24.49 4.00
CA PRO A 78 -16.91 -24.68 4.12
C PRO A 78 -17.63 -23.59 3.33
N ALA A 79 -18.48 -23.99 2.40
CA ALA A 79 -19.30 -23.08 1.62
C ALA A 79 -20.09 -22.21 2.59
N GLY A 80 -19.90 -20.91 2.55
CA GLY A 80 -20.66 -19.96 3.35
C GLY A 80 -22.16 -20.10 3.08
N PRO A 81 -23.03 -19.55 3.94
CA PRO A 81 -24.47 -19.70 3.83
C PRO A 81 -24.95 -19.26 2.44
N THR A 82 -25.67 -20.15 1.77
CA THR A 82 -26.23 -19.91 0.43
C THR A 82 -27.35 -18.87 0.53
N ALA A 83 -27.36 -17.87 -0.34
CA ALA A 83 -28.43 -16.89 -0.40
C ALA A 83 -29.80 -17.58 -0.63
N ARG A 84 -30.81 -17.17 0.14
CA ARG A 84 -32.20 -17.59 -0.01
C ARG A 84 -33.02 -16.43 -0.56
N PRO A 85 -33.63 -16.58 -1.75
CA PRO A 85 -34.39 -15.49 -2.37
C PRO A 85 -35.59 -15.08 -1.51
N GLY A 86 -36.03 -13.86 -1.66
CA GLY A 86 -37.18 -13.32 -0.92
C GLY A 86 -37.53 -11.93 -1.41
N PRO A 87 -38.56 -11.30 -0.82
CA PRO A 87 -39.07 -10.01 -1.31
C PRO A 87 -38.11 -8.82 -1.08
N ILE A 88 -37.27 -8.84 -0.05
CA ILE A 88 -36.36 -7.74 0.23
C ILE A 88 -35.20 -7.77 -0.74
N VAL A 89 -34.89 -6.63 -1.36
CA VAL A 89 -33.81 -6.52 -2.35
C VAL A 89 -32.83 -5.41 -1.98
N ALA A 90 -31.59 -5.55 -2.42
CA ALA A 90 -30.57 -4.52 -2.33
C ALA A 90 -30.35 -3.87 -3.71
N ASP A 91 -30.19 -2.57 -3.73
CA ASP A 91 -29.88 -1.82 -4.93
C ASP A 91 -28.68 -0.85 -4.69
N PRO A 92 -27.53 -1.13 -5.33
CA PRO A 92 -27.20 -2.34 -6.07
C PRO A 92 -26.95 -3.56 -5.16
N GLN A 93 -27.15 -4.78 -5.69
CA GLN A 93 -26.83 -6.03 -4.98
C GLN A 93 -25.33 -6.37 -5.04
N VAL A 94 -24.61 -5.81 -6.01
CA VAL A 94 -23.17 -5.93 -6.14
C VAL A 94 -22.56 -4.52 -6.11
N VAL A 95 -21.72 -4.28 -5.14
CA VAL A 95 -20.97 -3.02 -5.00
C VAL A 95 -19.54 -3.24 -5.48
N ASN A 96 -19.21 -2.67 -6.63
CA ASN A 96 -17.86 -2.72 -7.17
C ASN A 96 -17.16 -1.39 -6.94
N PHE A 97 -16.16 -1.36 -6.07
CA PHE A 97 -15.35 -0.18 -5.78
C PHE A 97 -14.27 0.09 -6.83
N GLY A 98 -14.12 -0.82 -7.83
CA GLY A 98 -13.07 -0.71 -8.84
C GLY A 98 -11.69 -0.95 -8.28
N VAL A 99 -10.69 -0.25 -8.87
CA VAL A 99 -9.30 -0.28 -8.42
C VAL A 99 -9.11 0.71 -7.28
N VAL A 100 -8.63 0.21 -6.15
CA VAL A 100 -8.34 0.98 -4.95
C VAL A 100 -6.90 0.77 -4.51
N GLU A 101 -6.29 1.77 -3.89
CA GLU A 101 -4.93 1.63 -3.39
C GLU A 101 -4.85 0.60 -2.27
N PRO A 102 -3.69 -0.12 -2.15
CA PRO A 102 -3.45 -1.00 -1.02
C PRO A 102 -3.62 -0.26 0.33
N GLY A 103 -4.43 -0.83 1.23
CA GLY A 103 -4.73 -0.26 2.53
C GLY A 103 -5.78 0.86 2.56
N ALA A 104 -6.27 1.31 1.41
CA ALA A 104 -7.28 2.37 1.35
C ALA A 104 -8.63 1.92 1.92
N LYS A 105 -9.34 2.85 2.57
CA LYS A 105 -10.73 2.67 2.99
C LYS A 105 -11.65 3.28 1.94
N VAL A 106 -12.56 2.46 1.41
CA VAL A 106 -13.59 2.89 0.46
C VAL A 106 -14.97 2.77 1.09
N SER A 107 -15.90 3.64 0.66
CA SER A 107 -17.25 3.69 1.21
C SER A 107 -18.28 3.78 0.08
N ALA A 108 -19.44 3.20 0.32
CA ALA A 108 -20.61 3.30 -0.54
C ALA A 108 -21.88 3.35 0.31
N THR A 109 -22.96 3.84 -0.28
CA THR A 109 -24.31 3.73 0.29
C THR A 109 -25.20 3.03 -0.72
N ILE A 110 -25.92 2.02 -0.27
CA ILE A 110 -26.91 1.31 -1.10
C ILE A 110 -28.28 1.39 -0.45
N LYS A 111 -29.31 1.01 -1.20
CA LYS A 111 -30.68 0.95 -0.69
C LYS A 111 -31.09 -0.50 -0.43
N ILE A 112 -31.69 -0.74 0.73
CA ILE A 112 -32.36 -2.00 1.05
C ILE A 112 -33.86 -1.71 0.92
N ILE A 113 -34.50 -2.34 -0.07
CA ILE A 113 -35.86 -2.02 -0.50
C ILE A 113 -36.82 -3.10 0.02
N ASN A 114 -37.90 -2.63 0.66
CA ASN A 114 -39.00 -3.45 1.14
C ASN A 114 -40.24 -3.20 0.28
N PRO A 115 -40.62 -4.10 -0.62
CA PRO A 115 -41.84 -3.98 -1.43
C PRO A 115 -43.10 -4.38 -0.70
N LEU A 116 -43.00 -4.92 0.51
CA LEU A 116 -44.17 -5.39 1.28
C LEU A 116 -44.98 -4.24 1.89
N ASP A 117 -46.25 -4.46 2.13
CA ASP A 117 -47.17 -3.50 2.75
C ASP A 117 -46.97 -3.35 4.27
N ARG A 118 -46.00 -4.01 4.85
CA ARG A 118 -45.66 -3.97 6.26
C ARG A 118 -44.16 -3.62 6.47
N PRO A 119 -43.84 -2.96 7.56
CA PRO A 119 -42.43 -2.74 7.89
C PRO A 119 -41.73 -4.08 8.19
N VAL A 120 -40.40 -4.12 7.95
CA VAL A 120 -39.57 -5.33 8.16
C VAL A 120 -38.35 -4.97 9.00
N LEU A 121 -38.18 -5.68 10.12
CA LEU A 121 -37.03 -5.52 10.99
C LEU A 121 -35.83 -6.34 10.46
N ILE A 122 -34.66 -5.72 10.40
CA ILE A 122 -33.38 -6.38 10.11
C ILE A 122 -32.90 -7.05 11.40
N LYS A 123 -33.11 -8.37 11.50
CA LYS A 123 -32.74 -9.15 12.69
C LYS A 123 -31.22 -9.28 12.84
N ALA A 124 -30.51 -9.41 11.73
CA ALA A 124 -29.06 -9.44 11.71
C ALA A 124 -28.51 -8.95 10.37
N ALA A 125 -27.43 -8.22 10.40
CA ALA A 125 -26.61 -7.82 9.25
C ALA A 125 -25.14 -8.10 9.60
N LYS A 126 -24.55 -9.10 8.92
CA LYS A 126 -23.19 -9.55 9.24
C LYS A 126 -22.31 -9.53 8.00
N PRO A 127 -21.17 -8.82 8.03
CA PRO A 127 -20.16 -8.93 7.01
C PRO A 127 -19.42 -10.27 7.13
N SER A 128 -18.92 -10.77 6.00
CA SER A 128 -18.14 -12.02 5.94
C SER A 128 -16.66 -11.82 6.34
N CYS A 129 -16.21 -10.57 6.51
CA CYS A 129 -14.87 -10.25 6.96
C CYS A 129 -14.89 -9.02 7.89
N THR A 130 -13.86 -8.91 8.73
CA THR A 130 -13.63 -7.73 9.59
C THR A 130 -13.22 -6.49 8.80
N CYS A 131 -12.88 -6.65 7.52
CA CYS A 131 -12.53 -5.57 6.60
C CYS A 131 -13.75 -4.69 6.20
N THR A 132 -14.97 -5.12 6.51
CA THR A 132 -16.21 -4.43 6.15
C THR A 132 -16.95 -3.96 7.40
N THR A 133 -17.32 -2.69 7.43
CA THR A 133 -18.10 -2.09 8.52
C THR A 133 -19.49 -1.74 8.03
N ILE A 134 -20.50 -2.21 8.75
CA ILE A 134 -21.91 -1.90 8.55
C ILE A 134 -22.60 -1.79 9.92
N ASP A 135 -23.68 -1.00 9.98
CA ASP A 135 -24.52 -0.85 11.18
C ASP A 135 -25.99 -0.87 10.77
N MET A 136 -26.58 -2.07 10.64
CA MET A 136 -27.95 -2.24 10.16
C MET A 136 -28.80 -3.16 11.06
N THR A 137 -28.19 -3.89 11.97
CA THR A 137 -28.91 -4.78 12.88
C THR A 137 -29.85 -3.98 13.78
N GLY A 138 -31.11 -4.41 13.90
CA GLY A 138 -32.14 -3.75 14.69
C GLY A 138 -32.84 -2.56 13.99
N LYS A 139 -32.45 -2.21 12.76
CA LYS A 139 -33.13 -1.16 11.98
C LYS A 139 -34.33 -1.73 11.24
N THR A 140 -35.36 -0.89 11.04
CA THR A 140 -36.62 -1.28 10.39
C THR A 140 -36.71 -0.63 9.02
N ILE A 141 -36.98 -1.43 7.99
CA ILE A 141 -37.25 -0.96 6.64
C ILE A 141 -38.74 -0.63 6.55
N PRO A 142 -39.16 0.60 6.21
CA PRO A 142 -40.57 0.99 6.14
C PRO A 142 -41.32 0.17 5.09
N ALA A 143 -42.64 0.04 5.28
CA ALA A 143 -43.54 -0.58 4.31
C ALA A 143 -43.46 0.15 2.96
N ARG A 144 -43.37 -0.57 1.84
CA ARG A 144 -43.25 -0.05 0.47
C ARG A 144 -42.14 1.01 0.32
N GLY A 145 -41.08 0.95 1.16
CA GLY A 145 -40.03 1.93 1.24
C GLY A 145 -38.64 1.31 1.16
N TYR A 146 -37.66 2.11 1.50
CA TYR A 146 -36.26 1.66 1.55
C TYR A 146 -35.54 2.23 2.79
N LEU A 147 -34.42 1.61 3.11
CA LEU A 147 -33.48 2.09 4.12
C LEU A 147 -32.10 2.22 3.46
N GLU A 148 -31.46 3.36 3.65
CA GLU A 148 -30.06 3.55 3.20
C GLU A 148 -29.12 2.78 4.11
N MET A 149 -28.22 2.03 3.48
CA MET A 149 -27.17 1.28 4.17
C MET A 149 -25.80 1.86 3.79
N PRO A 150 -25.23 2.75 4.62
CA PRO A 150 -23.83 3.11 4.49
C PRO A 150 -22.94 1.92 4.85
N MET A 151 -21.93 1.70 4.06
CA MET A 151 -20.93 0.66 4.28
C MET A 151 -19.55 1.15 3.96
N SER A 152 -18.54 0.57 4.57
CA SER A 152 -17.15 0.81 4.20
C SER A 152 -16.38 -0.49 4.18
N MET A 153 -15.40 -0.58 3.28
CA MET A 153 -14.48 -1.70 3.17
C MET A 153 -13.05 -1.18 3.15
N LYS A 154 -12.16 -1.80 3.92
CA LYS A 154 -10.72 -1.57 3.85
C LYS A 154 -10.11 -2.54 2.84
N SER A 155 -9.39 -2.01 1.86
CA SER A 155 -8.66 -2.85 0.89
C SER A 155 -7.50 -3.59 1.58
N SER A 156 -6.99 -4.64 0.94
CA SER A 156 -5.76 -5.29 1.40
C SER A 156 -4.57 -4.33 1.28
N ASN A 157 -3.59 -4.45 2.17
CA ASN A 157 -2.28 -3.80 1.96
C ASN A 157 -1.47 -4.47 0.84
N SER A 158 -1.82 -5.69 0.44
CA SER A 158 -1.28 -6.35 -0.74
C SER A 158 -2.19 -6.17 -1.96
N THR A 159 -1.57 -6.23 -3.14
CA THR A 159 -2.30 -6.18 -4.40
C THR A 159 -3.11 -7.46 -4.62
N GLY A 160 -4.25 -7.34 -5.30
CA GLY A 160 -5.13 -8.46 -5.64
C GLY A 160 -6.61 -8.14 -5.51
N GLU A 161 -7.45 -9.05 -5.98
CA GLU A 161 -8.89 -8.92 -5.85
C GLU A 161 -9.32 -9.17 -4.40
N ARG A 162 -10.21 -8.32 -3.90
CA ARG A 162 -10.84 -8.46 -2.59
C ARG A 162 -12.34 -8.63 -2.78
N LYS A 163 -12.88 -9.72 -2.23
CA LYS A 163 -14.30 -9.99 -2.19
C LYS A 163 -14.77 -10.11 -0.75
N ALA A 164 -15.89 -9.48 -0.45
CA ALA A 164 -16.60 -9.64 0.81
C ALA A 164 -18.10 -9.76 0.53
N LYS A 165 -18.82 -10.31 1.50
CA LYS A 165 -20.27 -10.40 1.46
C LYS A 165 -20.88 -9.77 2.71
N VAL A 166 -22.03 -9.15 2.55
CA VAL A 166 -22.89 -8.78 3.66
C VAL A 166 -24.12 -9.65 3.62
N ASN A 167 -24.34 -10.44 4.67
CA ASN A 167 -25.49 -11.31 4.81
C ASN A 167 -26.51 -10.69 5.77
N MET A 168 -27.77 -10.60 5.34
CA MET A 168 -28.86 -9.99 6.10
C MET A 168 -30.00 -10.98 6.29
N VAL A 169 -30.52 -11.03 7.52
CA VAL A 169 -31.68 -11.84 7.92
C VAL A 169 -32.76 -10.91 8.45
N PHE A 170 -34.00 -11.19 8.12
CA PHE A 170 -35.16 -10.36 8.43
C PHE A 170 -36.13 -11.08 9.35
N GLU A 171 -36.84 -10.34 10.19
CA GLU A 171 -37.87 -10.89 11.06
C GLU A 171 -39.09 -11.30 10.27
N GLY A 172 -39.56 -12.55 10.52
CA GLY A 172 -40.74 -13.10 9.87
C GLY A 172 -40.60 -13.40 8.38
N LEU A 173 -39.34 -13.44 7.86
CA LEU A 173 -39.04 -13.85 6.49
C LEU A 173 -37.98 -14.96 6.50
N ASP A 174 -38.21 -16.03 5.73
CA ASP A 174 -37.18 -17.04 5.47
C ASP A 174 -36.30 -16.60 4.28
N GLN A 175 -35.67 -15.45 4.43
CA GLN A 175 -34.79 -14.87 3.42
C GLN A 175 -33.40 -14.66 3.98
N LEU A 176 -32.37 -15.00 3.18
CA LEU A 176 -31.02 -14.59 3.37
C LEU A 176 -30.62 -13.69 2.18
N LEU A 177 -30.60 -12.37 2.40
CA LEU A 177 -30.11 -11.41 1.40
C LEU A 177 -28.59 -11.36 1.50
N SER A 178 -27.92 -11.60 0.38
CA SER A 178 -26.47 -11.52 0.25
C SER A 178 -26.11 -10.38 -0.69
N ILE A 179 -25.23 -9.49 -0.26
CA ILE A 179 -24.73 -8.35 -1.03
C ILE A 179 -23.25 -8.56 -1.22
N ASP A 180 -22.79 -8.53 -2.48
CA ASP A 180 -21.39 -8.72 -2.82
C ASP A 180 -20.65 -7.39 -2.88
N LEU A 181 -19.47 -7.33 -2.24
CA LEU A 181 -18.55 -6.21 -2.27
C LEU A 181 -17.27 -6.66 -2.99
N ILE A 182 -16.86 -5.92 -4.00
CA ILE A 182 -15.70 -6.25 -4.83
C ILE A 182 -14.80 -5.03 -4.92
N ALA A 183 -13.50 -5.22 -4.73
CA ALA A 183 -12.48 -4.24 -5.01
C ALA A 183 -11.22 -4.92 -5.56
N GLU A 184 -10.51 -4.29 -6.48
CA GLU A 184 -9.16 -4.68 -6.88
C GLU A 184 -8.16 -3.80 -6.12
N SER A 185 -7.45 -4.38 -5.14
CA SER A 185 -6.37 -3.67 -4.47
C SER A 185 -5.15 -3.63 -5.39
N ALA A 186 -4.81 -2.46 -5.91
CA ALA A 186 -3.66 -2.28 -6.79
C ALA A 186 -3.19 -0.83 -6.80
N TYR A 187 -1.89 -0.64 -6.95
CA TYR A 187 -1.37 0.69 -7.21
C TYR A 187 -1.84 1.21 -8.57
N MET A 188 -2.15 2.51 -8.63
CA MET A 188 -2.48 3.15 -9.90
C MET A 188 -1.26 3.20 -10.80
N VAL A 189 -0.07 3.36 -10.25
CA VAL A 189 1.19 3.16 -10.97
C VAL A 189 1.64 1.72 -10.75
N ARG A 190 1.77 0.96 -11.83
CA ARG A 190 2.20 -0.45 -11.81
C ARG A 190 3.68 -0.55 -12.08
N ALA A 191 4.34 -1.44 -11.34
CA ALA A 191 5.74 -1.79 -11.58
C ALA A 191 5.84 -3.08 -12.40
N ASN A 192 6.80 -3.11 -13.31
CA ASN A 192 7.19 -4.29 -14.08
C ASN A 192 8.73 -4.43 -14.06
N PRO A 193 9.29 -5.47 -13.46
CA PRO A 193 8.60 -6.56 -12.74
C PRO A 193 7.93 -6.08 -11.45
N PRO A 194 6.92 -6.82 -10.92
CA PRO A 194 6.20 -6.44 -9.69
C PRO A 194 7.02 -6.64 -8.42
N HIS A 195 8.21 -7.18 -8.51
CA HIS A 195 9.19 -7.34 -7.43
C HIS A 195 10.60 -7.33 -8.03
N VAL A 196 11.58 -6.98 -7.23
CA VAL A 196 13.00 -7.01 -7.61
C VAL A 196 13.59 -8.37 -7.18
N ASP A 197 14.15 -9.12 -8.13
CA ASP A 197 14.88 -10.35 -7.87
C ASP A 197 16.39 -10.05 -7.85
N ALA A 198 16.97 -10.01 -6.66
CA ALA A 198 18.39 -9.74 -6.41
C ALA A 198 19.11 -10.99 -5.82
N LEU A 199 18.61 -12.20 -6.12
CA LEU A 199 19.21 -13.45 -5.61
C LEU A 199 20.56 -13.78 -6.26
N ALA A 200 20.75 -13.34 -7.51
CA ALA A 200 22.00 -13.55 -8.24
C ALA A 200 22.81 -12.25 -8.32
N PRO A 201 24.16 -12.30 -8.27
CA PRO A 201 25.02 -11.12 -8.28
C PRO A 201 24.75 -10.17 -9.46
N GLU A 202 24.48 -10.70 -10.62
CA GLU A 202 24.17 -9.94 -11.83
C GLU A 202 22.81 -9.20 -11.78
N ARG A 203 21.94 -9.58 -10.86
CA ARG A 203 20.63 -8.98 -10.61
C ARG A 203 20.61 -7.99 -9.46
N MET A 204 21.77 -7.74 -8.83
CA MET A 204 21.90 -6.74 -7.76
C MET A 204 21.71 -5.31 -8.28
N LYS A 205 21.74 -5.11 -9.59
CA LYS A 205 21.41 -3.86 -10.26
C LYS A 205 20.52 -4.13 -11.47
N GLY A 206 19.69 -3.15 -11.81
CA GLY A 206 18.77 -3.29 -12.94
C GLY A 206 17.78 -2.13 -13.01
N PHE A 207 16.70 -2.38 -13.71
CA PHE A 207 15.66 -1.39 -13.98
C PHE A 207 14.28 -1.95 -13.63
N VAL A 208 13.39 -1.05 -13.27
CA VAL A 208 11.97 -1.30 -13.09
C VAL A 208 11.21 -0.31 -13.96
N GLU A 209 10.34 -0.80 -14.82
CA GLU A 209 9.39 0.04 -15.55
C GLU A 209 8.19 0.33 -14.65
N LEU A 210 7.78 1.59 -14.61
CA LEU A 210 6.58 2.07 -13.94
C LEU A 210 5.61 2.59 -14.99
N ALA A 211 4.34 2.20 -14.92
CA ALA A 211 3.30 2.64 -15.86
C ALA A 211 2.01 3.02 -15.13
N ALA A 212 1.51 4.24 -15.39
CA ALA A 212 0.22 4.68 -14.88
C ALA A 212 -0.93 3.95 -15.60
N ARG A 213 -1.86 3.35 -14.85
CA ARG A 213 -3.03 2.63 -15.41
C ARG A 213 -4.06 3.56 -16.03
N ASP A 214 -4.11 4.80 -15.57
CA ASP A 214 -4.99 5.86 -16.08
C ASP A 214 -4.32 6.73 -17.14
N ASN A 215 -3.11 6.36 -17.58
CA ASN A 215 -2.28 7.09 -18.54
C ASN A 215 -1.95 8.53 -18.13
N GLN A 216 -2.17 8.92 -16.86
CA GLN A 216 -1.75 10.24 -16.38
C GLN A 216 -0.22 10.30 -16.30
N PRO A 217 0.39 11.38 -16.79
CA PRO A 217 1.82 11.58 -16.62
C PRO A 217 2.14 11.80 -15.13
N PHE A 218 3.25 11.22 -14.69
CA PHE A 218 3.79 11.37 -13.34
C PHE A 218 5.31 11.42 -13.39
N THR A 219 5.91 11.94 -12.33
CA THR A 219 7.36 12.00 -12.12
C THR A 219 7.74 11.08 -10.97
N VAL A 220 8.81 10.31 -11.13
CA VAL A 220 9.43 9.64 -9.98
C VAL A 220 10.30 10.67 -9.26
N LEU A 221 10.00 10.90 -7.98
CA LEU A 221 10.69 11.90 -7.16
C LEU A 221 11.93 11.29 -6.51
N THR A 222 11.76 10.14 -5.85
CA THR A 222 12.86 9.44 -5.17
C THR A 222 12.77 7.93 -5.34
N VAL A 223 13.94 7.27 -5.25
CA VAL A 223 14.09 5.82 -5.11
C VAL A 223 14.89 5.57 -3.84
N ASP A 224 14.33 4.89 -2.86
CA ASP A 224 14.88 4.73 -1.50
C ASP A 224 15.36 6.05 -0.87
N GLY A 225 14.58 7.13 -1.08
CA GLY A 225 14.85 8.46 -0.56
C GLY A 225 15.98 9.23 -1.29
N LYS A 226 16.56 8.68 -2.34
CA LYS A 226 17.49 9.38 -3.20
C LYS A 226 16.77 9.98 -4.40
N PRO A 227 17.08 11.20 -4.84
CA PRO A 227 16.49 11.78 -6.04
C PRO A 227 16.60 10.83 -7.23
N ALA A 228 15.48 10.61 -7.91
CA ALA A 228 15.44 9.77 -9.10
C ALA A 228 16.02 10.52 -10.30
N THR A 229 16.78 9.80 -11.12
CA THR A 229 17.30 10.29 -12.39
C THR A 229 16.98 9.32 -13.51
N SER A 230 16.87 9.83 -14.72
CA SER A 230 16.77 9.03 -15.94
C SER A 230 18.09 8.32 -16.25
N ALA A 231 18.10 7.45 -17.25
CA ALA A 231 19.29 6.67 -17.60
C ALA A 231 20.51 7.52 -18.00
N ASP A 232 20.28 8.75 -18.48
CA ASP A 232 21.32 9.73 -18.83
C ASP A 232 21.75 10.64 -17.65
N GLY A 233 21.21 10.39 -16.42
CA GLY A 233 21.53 11.15 -15.23
C GLY A 233 20.78 12.49 -15.08
N THR A 234 19.86 12.81 -16.02
CA THR A 234 19.04 14.02 -15.91
C THR A 234 17.86 13.80 -14.94
N PRO A 235 17.27 14.86 -14.35
CA PRO A 235 16.05 14.75 -13.57
C PRO A 235 14.91 14.11 -14.37
N MET A 236 14.14 13.27 -13.71
CA MET A 236 12.98 12.64 -14.32
C MET A 236 11.99 13.68 -14.83
N GLN A 237 11.44 13.44 -16.03
CA GLN A 237 10.40 14.28 -16.63
C GLN A 237 9.05 13.59 -16.51
N PRO A 238 7.93 14.34 -16.42
CA PRO A 238 6.60 13.74 -16.36
C PRO A 238 6.30 12.86 -17.57
N SER A 239 5.89 11.61 -17.33
CA SER A 239 5.49 10.65 -18.37
C SER A 239 4.52 9.64 -17.75
N ALA A 240 3.62 9.07 -18.57
CA ALA A 240 2.76 7.96 -18.14
C ALA A 240 3.55 6.64 -17.97
N ARG A 241 4.78 6.58 -18.48
CA ARG A 241 5.72 5.48 -18.30
C ARG A 241 7.07 6.02 -17.88
N GLN A 242 7.66 5.39 -16.87
CA GLN A 242 8.97 5.75 -16.31
C GLN A 242 9.82 4.49 -16.19
N VAL A 243 11.14 4.65 -16.29
CA VAL A 243 12.10 3.57 -16.02
C VAL A 243 13.02 4.06 -14.92
N VAL A 244 13.05 3.34 -13.81
CA VAL A 244 13.90 3.66 -12.66
C VAL A 244 14.98 2.59 -12.50
N ALA A 245 16.20 3.03 -12.24
CA ALA A 245 17.31 2.15 -11.92
C ALA A 245 17.34 1.81 -10.43
N TYR A 246 17.80 0.60 -10.11
CA TYR A 246 18.23 0.24 -8.76
C TYR A 246 19.64 -0.35 -8.78
N ASP A 247 20.40 -0.12 -7.72
CA ASP A 247 21.76 -0.66 -7.57
C ASP A 247 22.02 -0.98 -6.10
N PHE A 248 21.94 -2.28 -5.74
CA PHE A 248 22.24 -2.78 -4.41
C PHE A 248 23.73 -3.11 -4.22
N THR A 249 24.58 -2.97 -5.25
CA THR A 249 26.04 -3.14 -5.10
C THR A 249 26.68 -1.97 -4.37
N GLN A 250 26.01 -0.81 -4.35
CA GLN A 250 26.49 0.45 -3.77
C GLN A 250 25.97 0.70 -2.35
N LEU A 251 25.64 -0.34 -1.60
CA LEU A 251 25.09 -0.19 -0.25
C LEU A 251 26.13 0.08 0.83
N GLY A 252 27.42 0.03 0.51
CA GLY A 252 28.51 0.31 1.47
C GLY A 252 28.51 -0.63 2.69
N GLY A 253 28.23 -1.91 2.48
CA GLY A 253 28.16 -2.93 3.55
C GLY A 253 26.81 -2.99 4.29
N ARG A 254 25.84 -2.13 3.97
CA ARG A 254 24.49 -2.27 4.51
C ARG A 254 23.76 -3.46 3.87
N PRO A 255 22.89 -4.14 4.60
CA PRO A 255 22.11 -5.25 4.04
C PRO A 255 21.19 -4.74 2.92
N VAL A 256 20.89 -5.63 1.95
CA VAL A 256 19.90 -5.37 0.92
C VAL A 256 18.54 -5.09 1.60
N PRO A 257 17.86 -3.99 1.25
CA PRO A 257 16.58 -3.64 1.85
C PRO A 257 15.51 -4.67 1.42
N PRO A 258 14.55 -5.01 2.29
CA PRO A 258 13.50 -5.96 1.94
C PRO A 258 12.48 -5.39 0.94
N PHE A 259 12.44 -4.08 0.77
CA PHE A 259 11.59 -3.37 -0.17
C PHE A 259 12.35 -2.22 -0.81
N LEU A 260 12.13 -2.01 -2.11
CA LEU A 260 12.50 -0.82 -2.85
C LEU A 260 11.31 0.16 -2.78
N ILE A 261 11.50 1.30 -2.13
CA ILE A 261 10.44 2.31 -2.01
C ILE A 261 10.64 3.38 -3.07
N ILE A 262 9.60 3.63 -3.84
CA ILE A 262 9.59 4.61 -4.92
C ILE A 262 8.55 5.67 -4.60
N GLU A 263 8.98 6.94 -4.54
CA GLU A 263 8.10 8.09 -4.36
C GLU A 263 7.78 8.72 -5.72
N THR A 264 6.51 9.02 -5.94
CA THR A 264 6.03 9.68 -7.17
C THR A 264 5.17 10.89 -6.83
N ASP A 265 4.90 11.75 -7.81
CA ASP A 265 3.92 12.83 -7.70
C ASP A 265 2.53 12.41 -8.18
N HIS A 266 2.33 11.12 -8.56
CA HIS A 266 1.03 10.62 -8.96
C HIS A 266 0.03 10.69 -7.79
N PRO A 267 -1.13 11.38 -7.93
CA PRO A 267 -2.02 11.66 -6.79
C PRO A 267 -2.61 10.40 -6.13
N LYS A 268 -2.77 9.33 -6.90
CA LYS A 268 -3.31 8.05 -6.42
C LYS A 268 -2.24 6.97 -6.14
N SER A 269 -0.97 7.26 -6.33
CA SER A 269 0.12 6.32 -6.03
C SER A 269 1.38 7.09 -5.63
N PRO A 270 1.31 7.90 -4.56
CA PRO A 270 2.44 8.72 -4.14
C PRO A 270 3.64 7.88 -3.65
N LEU A 271 3.38 6.66 -3.21
CA LEU A 271 4.40 5.74 -2.71
C LEU A 271 4.11 4.32 -3.19
N LEU A 272 5.12 3.69 -3.78
CA LEU A 272 5.09 2.29 -4.17
C LEU A 272 6.17 1.54 -3.40
N ASP A 273 5.87 0.30 -3.03
CA ASP A 273 6.83 -0.61 -2.45
C ASP A 273 6.96 -1.88 -3.30
N LEU A 274 8.17 -2.17 -3.73
CA LEU A 274 8.47 -3.40 -4.44
C LEU A 274 9.24 -4.34 -3.55
N ARG A 275 8.76 -5.56 -3.40
CA ARG A 275 9.48 -6.60 -2.66
C ARG A 275 10.83 -6.87 -3.32
N VAL A 276 11.91 -6.82 -2.53
CA VAL A 276 13.24 -7.25 -2.97
C VAL A 276 13.49 -8.67 -2.46
N ARG A 277 13.74 -9.59 -3.37
CA ARG A 277 14.11 -10.98 -3.07
C ARG A 277 15.61 -11.10 -3.04
N HIS A 278 16.17 -11.31 -1.86
CA HIS A 278 17.59 -11.55 -1.61
C HIS A 278 17.74 -12.52 -0.44
N GLU A 279 18.87 -13.15 -0.28
CA GLU A 279 19.10 -14.09 0.85
C GLU A 279 18.91 -13.40 2.21
N THR A 280 19.43 -12.19 2.37
CA THR A 280 19.28 -11.39 3.60
C THR A 280 17.87 -10.88 3.85
N THR A 281 16.97 -10.97 2.86
CA THR A 281 15.57 -10.54 2.99
C THR A 281 14.61 -11.70 3.25
N ARG A 282 15.12 -12.93 3.37
CA ARG A 282 14.37 -14.10 3.83
C ARG A 282 14.25 -13.99 5.36
N ILE A 283 13.06 -13.69 5.83
CA ILE A 283 12.80 -13.54 7.26
C ILE A 283 11.84 -14.66 7.68
N THR A 284 12.21 -15.40 8.73
CA THR A 284 11.27 -16.24 9.47
C THR A 284 10.87 -15.44 10.70
N PRO A 285 9.69 -14.83 10.72
CA PRO A 285 9.31 -13.90 11.77
C PRO A 285 9.02 -14.63 13.09
N ALA A 286 9.36 -13.99 14.21
CA ALA A 286 8.98 -14.43 15.54
C ALA A 286 7.50 -14.20 15.85
N LEU A 287 6.89 -13.19 15.22
CA LEU A 287 5.46 -12.89 15.28
C LEU A 287 4.80 -13.15 13.91
N PRO A 288 3.59 -13.73 13.88
CA PRO A 288 2.93 -14.15 12.66
C PRO A 288 2.22 -12.99 11.93
N PHE A 289 2.93 -11.95 11.57
CA PHE A 289 2.35 -10.84 10.81
C PHE A 289 1.74 -11.31 9.48
N GLY A 290 0.57 -10.80 9.15
CA GLY A 290 -0.01 -10.96 7.82
C GLY A 290 0.83 -10.27 6.75
N GLU A 291 1.40 -9.13 7.12
CA GLU A 291 2.34 -8.33 6.33
C GLU A 291 3.38 -7.71 7.26
N PHE A 292 4.61 -7.51 6.77
CA PHE A 292 5.74 -7.03 7.58
C PHE A 292 5.98 -5.52 7.47
N ARG A 293 5.06 -4.80 6.84
CA ARG A 293 5.17 -3.38 6.60
C ARG A 293 3.81 -2.68 6.58
N SER A 294 3.82 -1.37 6.80
CA SER A 294 2.65 -0.51 6.58
C SER A 294 3.04 0.75 5.84
N ASN A 295 2.24 1.11 4.83
CA ASN A 295 2.29 2.39 4.16
C ASN A 295 1.48 3.40 4.98
N LEU A 296 2.15 4.42 5.51
CA LEU A 296 1.53 5.49 6.28
C LEU A 296 1.05 6.66 5.41
N GLY A 297 1.32 6.58 4.09
CA GLY A 297 0.96 7.63 3.15
C GLY A 297 1.85 8.87 3.26
N VAL A 298 1.28 10.00 2.83
CA VAL A 298 1.93 11.31 2.93
C VAL A 298 1.37 12.04 4.14
N LEU A 299 2.24 12.45 5.04
CA LEU A 299 1.91 13.12 6.30
C LEU A 299 2.45 14.54 6.32
N ALA A 300 1.76 15.45 6.98
CA ALA A 300 2.31 16.75 7.34
C ALA A 300 3.39 16.59 8.42
N ALA A 301 4.37 17.48 8.46
CA ALA A 301 5.37 17.52 9.52
C ALA A 301 4.69 17.66 10.90
N GLY A 302 5.10 16.85 11.87
CA GLY A 302 4.46 16.73 13.19
C GLY A 302 3.11 16.02 13.18
N GLY A 303 2.68 15.49 12.03
CA GLY A 303 1.41 14.81 11.86
C GLY A 303 1.35 13.43 12.52
N SER A 304 0.12 12.91 12.66
CA SER A 304 -0.11 11.55 13.16
C SER A 304 -1.10 10.81 12.27
N THR A 305 -0.98 9.48 12.26
CA THR A 305 -1.91 8.60 11.57
C THR A 305 -2.09 7.30 12.33
N GLU A 306 -3.19 6.61 12.08
CA GLU A 306 -3.46 5.29 12.65
C GLU A 306 -3.36 4.23 11.57
N PHE A 307 -2.78 3.09 11.92
CA PHE A 307 -2.70 1.94 11.03
C PHE A 307 -3.00 0.65 11.79
N GLU A 308 -3.33 -0.38 11.06
CA GLU A 308 -3.71 -1.67 11.60
C GLU A 308 -2.74 -2.74 11.13
N VAL A 309 -2.38 -3.64 12.06
CA VAL A 309 -1.49 -4.77 11.80
C VAL A 309 -2.23 -6.06 12.14
N HIS A 310 -2.37 -6.93 11.15
CA HIS A 310 -2.94 -8.26 11.33
C HIS A 310 -1.85 -9.26 11.71
N LEU A 311 -2.12 -10.02 12.78
CA LEU A 311 -1.33 -11.16 13.21
C LEU A 311 -2.15 -12.42 12.95
N LYS A 312 -1.73 -13.25 12.00
CA LYS A 312 -2.40 -14.49 11.62
C LYS A 312 -2.03 -15.59 12.60
N THR A 313 -2.90 -15.88 13.54
CA THR A 313 -2.65 -16.89 14.58
C THR A 313 -3.93 -17.67 14.88
N THR A 314 -3.77 -18.96 15.13
CA THR A 314 -4.85 -19.85 15.60
C THR A 314 -4.91 -19.94 17.13
N SER A 315 -4.01 -19.26 17.82
CA SER A 315 -3.97 -19.21 19.29
C SER A 315 -4.09 -17.75 19.75
N PRO A 316 -4.69 -17.49 20.89
CA PRO A 316 -4.76 -16.13 21.45
C PRO A 316 -3.37 -15.51 21.54
N LEU A 317 -3.19 -14.32 20.97
CA LEU A 317 -1.94 -13.57 21.01
C LEU A 317 -2.23 -12.18 21.54
N THR A 318 -1.53 -11.79 22.59
CA THR A 318 -1.63 -10.47 23.18
C THR A 318 -0.31 -9.73 23.01
N LEU A 319 -0.36 -8.58 22.36
CA LEU A 319 0.74 -7.64 22.30
C LEU A 319 0.80 -6.89 23.61
N THR A 320 1.99 -6.77 24.19
CA THR A 320 2.25 -6.00 25.41
C THR A 320 2.68 -4.58 25.12
N ALA A 321 3.34 -4.36 23.98
CA ALA A 321 3.79 -3.04 23.56
C ALA A 321 4.06 -2.98 22.05
N VAL A 322 4.03 -1.74 21.53
CA VAL A 322 4.65 -1.36 20.25
C VAL A 322 5.60 -0.21 20.55
N LYS A 323 6.86 -0.32 20.13
CA LYS A 323 7.91 0.64 20.43
C LYS A 323 8.57 1.19 19.19
N SER A 324 8.84 2.48 19.16
CA SER A 324 9.74 3.06 18.14
C SER A 324 11.18 2.63 18.42
N LEU A 325 11.91 2.33 17.36
CA LEU A 325 13.36 2.08 17.40
C LEU A 325 14.17 3.33 17.02
N ASP A 326 13.50 4.48 16.79
CA ASP A 326 14.08 5.75 16.38
C ASP A 326 13.34 6.88 17.10
N PRO A 327 14.03 7.81 17.80
CA PRO A 327 13.40 8.90 18.53
C PRO A 327 12.68 9.93 17.65
N ALA A 328 12.95 9.91 16.32
CA ALA A 328 12.34 10.84 15.37
C ALA A 328 10.83 10.62 15.18
N PHE A 329 10.28 9.52 15.70
CA PHE A 329 8.83 9.25 15.69
C PHE A 329 8.40 8.47 16.92
N LYS A 330 7.10 8.45 17.19
CA LYS A 330 6.47 7.64 18.25
C LYS A 330 5.48 6.68 17.64
N VAL A 331 5.35 5.49 18.25
CA VAL A 331 4.28 4.53 17.98
C VAL A 331 3.63 4.12 19.30
N GLU A 332 2.32 3.95 19.27
CA GLU A 332 1.51 3.61 20.44
C GLU A 332 0.47 2.57 20.07
N LEU A 333 0.41 1.47 20.82
CA LEU A 333 -0.66 0.50 20.70
C LEU A 333 -1.93 1.09 21.32
N ILE A 334 -2.91 1.46 20.51
CA ILE A 334 -4.15 2.10 20.96
C ILE A 334 -5.32 1.14 21.07
N GLY A 335 -5.16 -0.10 20.59
CA GLY A 335 -6.18 -1.14 20.71
C GLY A 335 -5.71 -2.46 20.13
N GLN A 336 -6.32 -3.53 20.63
CA GLN A 336 -6.17 -4.86 20.07
C GLN A 336 -7.50 -5.59 20.16
N THR A 337 -7.87 -6.29 19.08
CA THR A 337 -9.00 -7.22 19.05
C THR A 337 -8.51 -8.57 18.53
N SER A 338 -9.18 -9.65 18.95
CA SER A 338 -8.92 -10.99 18.43
C SER A 338 -10.18 -11.50 17.78
N ASP A 339 -10.02 -12.19 16.65
CA ASP A 339 -11.08 -12.84 15.89
C ASP A 339 -10.68 -14.27 15.49
N ALA A 340 -11.51 -14.92 14.67
CA ALA A 340 -11.26 -16.28 14.19
C ALA A 340 -10.02 -16.38 13.27
N ASP A 341 -9.60 -15.28 12.65
CA ASP A 341 -8.49 -15.20 11.71
C ASP A 341 -7.17 -14.75 12.38
N GLY A 342 -7.22 -14.38 13.67
CA GLY A 342 -6.06 -13.97 14.44
C GLY A 342 -6.27 -12.78 15.36
N ALA A 343 -5.30 -11.88 15.42
CA ALA A 343 -5.35 -10.64 16.18
C ALA A 343 -5.16 -9.43 15.27
N LEU A 344 -5.90 -8.36 15.55
CA LEU A 344 -5.78 -7.07 14.89
C LEU A 344 -5.28 -6.05 15.90
N ALA A 345 -4.09 -5.51 15.68
CA ALA A 345 -3.53 -4.42 16.48
C ALA A 345 -3.78 -3.09 15.80
N LYS A 346 -4.34 -2.13 16.53
CA LYS A 346 -4.49 -0.75 16.10
C LYS A 346 -3.38 0.09 16.72
N VAL A 347 -2.59 0.76 15.87
CA VAL A 347 -1.38 1.49 16.28
C VAL A 347 -1.48 2.92 15.79
N ARG A 348 -1.12 3.88 16.64
CA ARG A 348 -0.94 5.28 16.27
C ARG A 348 0.53 5.56 16.03
N PHE A 349 0.83 6.16 14.88
CA PHE A 349 2.11 6.75 14.55
C PHE A 349 2.04 8.26 14.72
N THR A 350 3.11 8.88 15.25
CA THR A 350 3.25 10.33 15.36
C THR A 350 4.66 10.73 14.94
N ASP A 351 4.76 11.62 13.96
CA ASP A 351 6.02 12.25 13.61
C ASP A 351 6.47 13.19 14.72
N VAL A 352 7.74 13.10 15.11
CA VAL A 352 8.37 13.99 16.10
C VAL A 352 9.35 14.93 15.41
N SER A 353 10.20 14.39 14.54
CA SER A 353 11.28 15.15 13.89
C SER A 353 11.84 14.45 12.65
N LEU A 354 11.01 13.69 11.95
CA LEU A 354 11.44 13.07 10.69
C LEU A 354 11.78 14.14 9.65
N PRO A 355 12.82 13.95 8.87
CA PRO A 355 13.15 14.86 7.78
C PRO A 355 12.05 14.85 6.71
N LYS A 356 11.87 15.97 6.00
CA LYS A 356 11.03 16.02 4.82
C LYS A 356 11.48 15.01 3.76
N GLY A 357 10.53 14.48 3.02
CA GLY A 357 10.72 13.44 2.01
C GLY A 357 10.34 12.05 2.51
N MET A 358 10.70 11.04 1.74
CA MET A 358 10.42 9.64 2.02
C MET A 358 11.18 9.16 3.27
N PHE A 359 10.51 8.39 4.11
CA PHE A 359 11.13 7.69 5.23
C PHE A 359 10.82 6.19 5.18
N LEU A 360 11.78 5.39 5.63
CA LEU A 360 11.63 3.97 5.94
C LEU A 360 12.18 3.78 7.35
N ARG A 361 11.34 3.31 8.28
CA ARG A 361 11.67 3.16 9.71
C ARG A 361 11.17 1.83 10.24
N LYS A 362 11.73 1.43 11.37
CA LYS A 362 11.32 0.22 12.08
C LYS A 362 10.68 0.58 13.41
N CYS A 363 9.59 -0.10 13.71
CA CYS A 363 9.07 -0.22 15.07
C CYS A 363 9.12 -1.67 15.50
N ARG A 364 8.99 -1.95 16.80
CA ARG A 364 9.04 -3.29 17.37
C ARG A 364 7.73 -3.60 18.06
N PHE A 365 7.11 -4.69 17.65
CA PHE A 365 5.96 -5.28 18.31
C PHE A 365 6.45 -6.30 19.34
N GLU A 366 5.90 -6.28 20.54
CA GLU A 366 6.31 -7.14 21.63
C GLU A 366 5.11 -7.88 22.22
N THR A 367 5.35 -9.13 22.58
CA THR A 367 4.52 -9.94 23.48
C THR A 367 5.28 -10.19 24.76
N ALA A 368 4.71 -10.91 25.72
CA ALA A 368 5.41 -11.27 26.97
C ALA A 368 6.72 -12.03 26.73
N THR A 369 6.87 -12.76 25.61
CA THR A 369 7.99 -13.67 25.36
C THR A 369 8.76 -13.40 24.08
N LYS A 370 8.20 -12.64 23.15
CA LYS A 370 8.78 -12.46 21.82
C LYS A 370 8.65 -11.00 21.38
N GLY A 371 9.56 -10.58 20.51
CA GLY A 371 9.47 -9.29 19.84
C GLY A 371 9.90 -9.42 18.38
N GLU A 372 9.28 -8.62 17.49
CA GLU A 372 9.55 -8.61 16.06
C GLU A 372 9.55 -7.20 15.52
N ASP A 373 10.46 -6.93 14.58
CA ASP A 373 10.55 -5.64 13.90
C ASP A 373 9.53 -5.59 12.75
N PHE A 374 8.91 -4.43 12.63
CA PHE A 374 7.90 -4.12 11.61
C PHE A 374 8.30 -2.83 10.87
N LEU A 375 8.19 -2.85 9.55
CA LEU A 375 8.59 -1.72 8.72
C LEU A 375 7.44 -0.71 8.57
N LEU A 376 7.77 0.57 8.74
CA LEU A 376 6.90 1.71 8.46
C LEU A 376 7.53 2.56 7.38
N TYR A 377 6.78 2.92 6.36
CA TYR A 377 7.23 3.86 5.34
C TYR A 377 6.15 4.87 5.00
N GLY A 378 6.60 6.04 4.57
CA GLY A 378 5.74 7.17 4.25
C GLY A 378 6.57 8.32 3.71
N ALA A 379 5.95 9.48 3.54
CA ALA A 379 6.63 10.73 3.21
C ALA A 379 6.14 11.86 4.10
N ILE A 380 7.06 12.75 4.51
CA ILE A 380 6.76 14.00 5.24
C ILE A 380 6.81 15.17 4.26
N ARG A 381 5.76 15.98 4.21
CA ARG A 381 5.66 17.17 3.32
C ARG A 381 5.23 18.43 4.04
#